data_b21ee6910bd9291374835ccb96d701c2
#
_entry.id   b21ee6910bd9291374835ccb96d701c2
#
_cell.length_a   1.000
_cell.length_b   1.000
_cell.length_c   1.000
_cell.angle_alpha   90.00
_cell.angle_beta   90.00
_cell.angle_gamma   90.00
#
_symmetry.space_group_name_H-M   'P 1'
#
loop_
_entity.id
_entity.type
_entity.pdbx_description
1 polymer ?
#
loop_
_entity_poly.entity_id
_entity_poly.type
_entity_poly.pdbx_seq_one_letter_code
_entity_poly.pdbx_strand_id
1 'polypeptide(L)'
;IQERFEIIRIGDYVLDIGCHPGGWTQVAVEEVGEDGYVIGVDLLSTSPVEGATIFIGDITNPKTIEQINQELEGYYLNCVISDISPRLTGRYDTDQAISLELSTMVLDAAMPILNPGGSFVTKIFQGVGIEGLIEAAKMRFSSVQRYAPTASRSSSSETYLVCRNKLPKIRKEAEGRTAYEYLKDHLKGLDIVVDKEEEKDNTDTKIGYRKYRSRKDDN
;
A
#
# COMPACT_ATOMS: atom_id res chain seq x y z
N ILE A 1 1.97 10.34 12.02
CA ILE A 1 1.89 10.68 10.57
C ILE A 1 0.87 11.79 10.41
N GLN A 2 -0.36 11.61 10.87
CA GLN A 2 -1.45 12.58 10.75
C GLN A 2 -1.06 13.95 11.30
N GLU A 3 -0.58 14.06 12.54
CA GLU A 3 -0.13 15.32 13.17
C GLU A 3 0.91 16.09 12.33
N ARG A 4 1.72 15.40 11.54
CA ARG A 4 2.80 16.03 10.76
C ARG A 4 2.39 16.38 9.34
N PHE A 5 1.58 15.54 8.73
CA PHE A 5 1.33 15.60 7.28
C PHE A 5 -0.11 15.99 6.94
N GLU A 6 -1.03 15.93 7.90
CA GLU A 6 -2.45 16.26 7.71
C GLU A 6 -3.02 15.58 6.46
N ILE A 7 -2.83 14.25 6.38
CA ILE A 7 -3.18 13.44 5.21
C ILE A 7 -4.68 13.16 5.10
N ILE A 8 -5.36 13.16 6.24
CA ILE A 8 -6.81 12.99 6.38
C ILE A 8 -7.40 14.31 6.86
N ARG A 9 -8.53 14.72 6.33
CA ARG A 9 -9.24 15.94 6.68
C ARG A 9 -10.70 15.64 7.01
N ILE A 10 -11.34 16.54 7.71
CA ILE A 10 -12.79 16.47 7.96
C ILE A 10 -13.52 16.38 6.63
N GLY A 11 -14.46 15.44 6.53
CA GLY A 11 -15.26 15.18 5.34
C GLY A 11 -14.57 14.31 4.28
N ASP A 12 -13.34 13.83 4.51
CA ASP A 12 -12.65 12.95 3.57
C ASP A 12 -13.27 11.54 3.53
N TYR A 13 -13.22 10.94 2.35
CA TYR A 13 -13.47 9.52 2.12
C TYR A 13 -12.14 8.77 2.15
N VAL A 14 -11.98 7.87 3.10
CA VAL A 14 -10.72 7.17 3.38
C VAL A 14 -10.87 5.67 3.19
N LEU A 15 -9.89 5.05 2.55
CA LEU A 15 -9.75 3.59 2.46
C LEU A 15 -8.54 3.15 3.29
N ASP A 16 -8.77 2.24 4.23
CA ASP A 16 -7.73 1.57 5.05
C ASP A 16 -7.51 0.14 4.53
N ILE A 17 -6.36 -0.10 3.92
CA ILE A 17 -5.99 -1.40 3.34
C ILE A 17 -5.06 -2.14 4.29
N GLY A 18 -5.46 -3.36 4.67
CA GLY A 18 -4.82 -4.10 5.76
C GLY A 18 -5.29 -3.56 7.11
N CYS A 19 -6.59 -3.32 7.23
CA CYS A 19 -7.19 -2.63 8.37
C CYS A 19 -7.16 -3.42 9.69
N HIS A 20 -6.92 -4.73 9.66
CA HIS A 20 -6.86 -5.54 10.88
C HIS A 20 -5.68 -5.14 11.78
N PRO A 21 -5.85 -4.95 13.08
CA PRO A 21 -7.05 -5.17 13.92
C PRO A 21 -8.00 -3.95 14.07
N GLY A 22 -7.80 -2.86 13.35
CA GLY A 22 -8.71 -1.71 13.32
C GLY A 22 -8.13 -0.40 13.88
N GLY A 23 -6.88 -0.39 14.33
CA GLY A 23 -6.29 0.80 14.97
C GLY A 23 -6.17 2.01 14.04
N TRP A 24 -5.77 1.81 12.79
CA TRP A 24 -5.70 2.89 11.81
C TRP A 24 -7.10 3.33 11.37
N THR A 25 -8.02 2.38 11.22
CA THR A 25 -9.43 2.66 10.92
C THR A 25 -10.06 3.57 11.98
N GLN A 26 -9.82 3.32 13.29
CA GLN A 26 -10.32 4.15 14.38
C GLN A 26 -9.83 5.59 14.28
N VAL A 27 -8.52 5.77 14.07
CA VAL A 27 -7.93 7.10 13.87
C VAL A 27 -8.51 7.79 12.64
N ALA A 28 -8.69 7.04 11.53
CA ALA A 28 -9.29 7.60 10.33
C ALA A 28 -10.71 8.10 10.57
N VAL A 29 -11.54 7.35 11.30
CA VAL A 29 -12.92 7.77 11.66
C VAL A 29 -12.90 9.05 12.50
N GLU A 30 -12.01 9.17 13.49
CA GLU A 30 -11.86 10.37 14.31
C GLU A 30 -11.47 11.59 13.44
N GLU A 31 -10.56 11.42 12.49
CA GLU A 31 -10.04 12.50 11.66
C GLU A 31 -11.01 12.97 10.58
N VAL A 32 -11.82 12.08 10.00
CA VAL A 32 -12.80 12.47 8.98
C VAL A 32 -14.04 13.12 9.58
N GLY A 33 -14.37 12.84 10.83
CA GLY A 33 -15.55 13.37 11.52
C GLY A 33 -16.87 12.87 10.94
N GLU A 34 -17.97 13.52 11.31
CA GLU A 34 -19.34 13.11 10.97
C GLU A 34 -19.66 13.22 9.46
N ASP A 35 -18.99 14.12 8.76
CA ASP A 35 -19.21 14.35 7.33
C ASP A 35 -18.33 13.47 6.41
N GLY A 36 -17.42 12.70 7.00
CA GLY A 36 -16.52 11.83 6.27
C GLY A 36 -16.95 10.37 6.24
N TYR A 37 -16.20 9.55 5.53
CA TYR A 37 -16.50 8.12 5.41
C TYR A 37 -15.22 7.27 5.40
N VAL A 38 -15.24 6.14 6.12
CA VAL A 38 -14.09 5.25 6.21
C VAL A 38 -14.49 3.84 5.77
N ILE A 39 -13.73 3.30 4.83
CA ILE A 39 -13.83 1.90 4.39
C ILE A 39 -12.55 1.18 4.83
N GLY A 40 -12.71 0.04 5.51
CA GLY A 40 -11.61 -0.87 5.85
C GLY A 40 -11.67 -2.15 5.03
N VAL A 41 -10.52 -2.62 4.53
CA VAL A 41 -10.40 -3.90 3.82
C VAL A 41 -9.24 -4.70 4.37
N ASP A 42 -9.48 -5.96 4.72
CA ASP A 42 -8.45 -6.91 5.15
C ASP A 42 -8.82 -8.34 4.74
N LEU A 43 -7.82 -9.21 4.62
CA LEU A 43 -8.02 -10.65 4.44
C LEU A 43 -8.57 -11.32 5.70
N LEU A 44 -8.33 -10.72 6.85
CA LEU A 44 -8.78 -11.20 8.15
C LEU A 44 -10.05 -10.48 8.57
N SER A 45 -10.91 -11.21 9.30
CA SER A 45 -12.05 -10.59 9.95
C SER A 45 -11.58 -9.60 11.02
N THR A 46 -12.01 -8.35 10.91
CA THR A 46 -11.71 -7.29 11.86
C THR A 46 -12.95 -7.00 12.70
N SER A 47 -12.77 -6.72 13.98
CA SER A 47 -13.88 -6.27 14.84
C SER A 47 -14.50 -4.99 14.27
N PRO A 48 -15.84 -4.84 14.35
CA PRO A 48 -16.49 -3.62 13.89
C PRO A 48 -15.87 -2.37 14.52
N VAL A 49 -15.61 -1.37 13.71
CA VAL A 49 -15.22 -0.02 14.16
C VAL A 49 -16.42 0.89 13.89
N GLU A 50 -16.93 1.53 14.95
CA GLU A 50 -18.04 2.48 14.81
C GLU A 50 -17.65 3.62 13.88
N GLY A 51 -18.52 3.93 12.93
CA GLY A 51 -18.25 4.96 11.90
C GLY A 51 -17.46 4.47 10.68
N ALA A 52 -17.15 3.16 10.59
CA ALA A 52 -16.50 2.59 9.42
C ALA A 52 -17.25 1.38 8.86
N THR A 53 -17.21 1.21 7.54
CA THR A 53 -17.63 -0.02 6.87
C THR A 53 -16.41 -0.90 6.61
N ILE A 54 -16.44 -2.16 7.07
CA ILE A 54 -15.29 -3.07 6.94
C ILE A 54 -15.68 -4.28 6.10
N PHE A 55 -14.85 -4.58 5.09
CA PHE A 55 -14.98 -5.75 4.23
C PHE A 55 -13.86 -6.76 4.46
N ILE A 56 -14.20 -8.06 4.38
CA ILE A 56 -13.20 -9.11 4.22
C ILE A 56 -12.94 -9.26 2.73
N GLY A 57 -11.73 -8.97 2.27
CA GLY A 57 -11.38 -9.05 0.86
C GLY A 57 -9.91 -8.84 0.57
N ASP A 58 -9.51 -9.32 -0.60
CA ASP A 58 -8.19 -9.05 -1.17
C ASP A 58 -8.27 -7.82 -2.05
N ILE A 59 -7.49 -6.77 -1.73
CA ILE A 59 -7.49 -5.51 -2.50
C ILE A 59 -7.04 -5.70 -3.95
N THR A 60 -6.35 -6.80 -4.25
CA THR A 60 -5.93 -7.13 -5.62
C THR A 60 -7.04 -7.81 -6.43
N ASN A 61 -8.12 -8.23 -5.76
CA ASN A 61 -9.25 -8.88 -6.42
C ASN A 61 -10.22 -7.82 -6.99
N PRO A 62 -10.54 -7.87 -8.30
CA PRO A 62 -11.49 -6.95 -8.92
C PRO A 62 -12.86 -6.87 -8.21
N LYS A 63 -13.33 -7.98 -7.62
CA LYS A 63 -14.59 -7.99 -6.86
C LYS A 63 -14.52 -7.13 -5.61
N THR A 64 -13.38 -7.10 -4.92
CA THR A 64 -13.18 -6.23 -3.76
C THR A 64 -13.21 -4.76 -4.17
N ILE A 65 -12.55 -4.43 -5.29
CA ILE A 65 -12.59 -3.06 -5.86
C ILE A 65 -14.02 -2.68 -6.26
N GLU A 66 -14.78 -3.61 -6.83
CA GLU A 66 -16.18 -3.38 -7.18
C GLU A 66 -17.04 -3.11 -5.93
N GLN A 67 -16.86 -3.87 -4.85
CA GLN A 67 -17.54 -3.63 -3.57
C GLN A 67 -17.20 -2.25 -2.99
N ILE A 68 -15.93 -1.85 -3.02
CA ILE A 68 -15.51 -0.51 -2.58
C ILE A 68 -16.20 0.57 -3.42
N ASN A 69 -16.22 0.42 -4.74
CA ASN A 69 -16.87 1.39 -5.62
C ASN A 69 -18.39 1.46 -5.40
N GLN A 70 -19.05 0.33 -5.12
CA GLN A 70 -20.47 0.31 -4.77
C GLN A 70 -20.74 1.06 -3.47
N GLU A 71 -19.90 0.84 -2.45
CA GLU A 71 -20.02 1.52 -1.16
C GLU A 71 -19.75 3.03 -1.26
N LEU A 72 -18.86 3.44 -2.16
CA LEU A 72 -18.59 4.86 -2.41
C LEU A 72 -19.75 5.59 -3.12
N GLU A 73 -20.73 4.87 -3.69
CA GLU A 73 -21.93 5.45 -4.35
C GLU A 73 -21.62 6.59 -5.36
N GLY A 74 -20.47 6.51 -6.01
CA GLY A 74 -20.02 7.52 -6.98
C GLY A 74 -19.13 8.62 -6.38
N TYR A 75 -18.90 8.62 -5.07
CA TYR A 75 -17.84 9.44 -4.46
C TYR A 75 -16.46 8.84 -4.75
N TYR A 76 -15.43 9.65 -4.52
CA TYR A 76 -14.05 9.26 -4.74
C TYR A 76 -13.27 9.34 -3.43
N LEU A 77 -12.28 8.49 -3.29
CA LEU A 77 -11.40 8.51 -2.14
C LEU A 77 -10.50 9.75 -2.14
N ASN A 78 -10.39 10.41 -1.00
CA ASN A 78 -9.46 11.51 -0.74
C ASN A 78 -8.14 10.99 -0.18
N CYS A 79 -8.18 9.88 0.58
CA CYS A 79 -7.01 9.28 1.17
C CYS A 79 -7.06 7.76 1.12
N VAL A 80 -5.93 7.14 0.85
CA VAL A 80 -5.71 5.70 1.04
C VAL A 80 -4.57 5.53 2.03
N ILE A 81 -4.83 4.81 3.10
CA ILE A 81 -3.83 4.42 4.09
C ILE A 81 -3.65 2.90 4.07
N SER A 82 -2.44 2.43 4.37
CA SER A 82 -2.18 0.99 4.41
C SER A 82 -1.11 0.65 5.44
N ASP A 83 -1.51 -0.17 6.40
CA ASP A 83 -0.60 -0.80 7.36
C ASP A 83 -0.37 -2.28 7.03
N ILE A 84 -0.54 -2.65 5.76
CA ILE A 84 -0.37 -4.02 5.31
C ILE A 84 1.02 -4.56 5.66
N SER A 85 1.06 -5.75 6.22
CA SER A 85 2.30 -6.39 6.63
C SER A 85 2.31 -7.85 6.17
N PRO A 86 3.46 -8.36 5.69
CA PRO A 86 3.58 -9.77 5.39
C PRO A 86 3.49 -10.61 6.68
N ARG A 87 3.15 -11.89 6.53
CA ARG A 87 3.42 -12.86 7.60
C ARG A 87 4.94 -13.00 7.72
N LEU A 88 5.48 -12.55 8.87
CA LEU A 88 6.92 -12.55 9.10
C LEU A 88 7.47 -13.98 9.08
N THR A 89 8.45 -14.22 8.23
CA THR A 89 9.19 -15.48 8.13
C THR A 89 10.34 -15.55 9.15
N GLY A 90 10.70 -14.40 9.72
CA GLY A 90 11.89 -14.22 10.57
C GLY A 90 13.19 -14.01 9.77
N ARG A 91 13.12 -14.01 8.43
CA ARG A 91 14.25 -13.71 7.54
C ARG A 91 14.05 -12.30 6.98
N TYR A 92 14.89 -11.39 7.46
CA TYR A 92 14.71 -9.96 7.15
C TYR A 92 14.61 -9.67 5.66
N ASP A 93 15.52 -10.21 4.84
CA ASP A 93 15.55 -9.94 3.39
C ASP A 93 14.28 -10.43 2.69
N THR A 94 13.75 -11.59 3.12
CA THR A 94 12.50 -12.15 2.60
C THR A 94 11.31 -11.28 3.02
N ASP A 95 11.23 -10.93 4.29
CA ASP A 95 10.13 -10.14 4.83
C ASP A 95 10.11 -8.72 4.22
N GLN A 96 11.29 -8.14 4.00
CA GLN A 96 11.46 -6.86 3.34
C GLN A 96 11.00 -6.89 1.87
N ALA A 97 11.40 -7.92 1.13
CA ALA A 97 11.02 -8.07 -0.28
C ALA A 97 9.50 -8.23 -0.43
N ILE A 98 8.86 -9.03 0.43
CA ILE A 98 7.40 -9.21 0.43
C ILE A 98 6.69 -7.90 0.83
N SER A 99 7.18 -7.19 1.85
CA SER A 99 6.63 -5.88 2.25
C SER A 99 6.66 -4.87 1.10
N LEU A 100 7.78 -4.82 0.35
CA LEU A 100 7.94 -3.95 -0.80
C LEU A 100 6.96 -4.31 -1.93
N GLU A 101 6.80 -5.59 -2.23
CA GLU A 101 5.84 -6.06 -3.23
C GLU A 101 4.41 -5.71 -2.83
N LEU A 102 3.99 -6.01 -1.59
CA LEU A 102 2.66 -5.69 -1.08
C LEU A 102 2.37 -4.19 -1.17
N SER A 103 3.29 -3.34 -0.72
CA SER A 103 3.13 -1.89 -0.78
C SER A 103 3.00 -1.37 -2.22
N THR A 104 3.70 -2.01 -3.16
CA THR A 104 3.63 -1.68 -4.58
C THR A 104 2.28 -2.08 -5.18
N MET A 105 1.77 -3.26 -4.83
CA MET A 105 0.44 -3.74 -5.25
C MET A 105 -0.68 -2.84 -4.70
N VAL A 106 -0.57 -2.43 -3.45
CA VAL A 106 -1.52 -1.49 -2.82
C VAL A 106 -1.49 -0.14 -3.53
N LEU A 107 -0.31 0.37 -3.89
CA LEU A 107 -0.20 1.60 -4.69
C LEU A 107 -0.91 1.46 -6.03
N ASP A 108 -0.70 0.37 -6.76
CA ASP A 108 -1.35 0.14 -8.06
C ASP A 108 -2.88 0.01 -7.90
N ALA A 109 -3.37 -0.69 -6.86
CA ALA A 109 -4.80 -0.84 -6.58
C ALA A 109 -5.46 0.49 -6.18
N ALA A 110 -4.75 1.37 -5.47
CA ALA A 110 -5.26 2.67 -5.04
C ALA A 110 -5.38 3.68 -6.19
N MET A 111 -4.54 3.59 -7.22
CA MET A 111 -4.48 4.62 -8.27
C MET A 111 -5.79 4.86 -9.03
N PRO A 112 -6.57 3.84 -9.42
CA PRO A 112 -7.83 4.06 -10.14
C PRO A 112 -8.94 4.71 -9.31
N ILE A 113 -8.93 4.50 -7.99
CA ILE A 113 -10.01 4.88 -7.07
C ILE A 113 -9.69 6.12 -6.22
N LEU A 114 -8.43 6.54 -6.18
CA LEU A 114 -8.00 7.74 -5.46
C LEU A 114 -8.16 8.99 -6.33
N ASN A 115 -8.75 10.05 -5.79
CA ASN A 115 -8.96 11.32 -6.47
C ASN A 115 -7.62 12.01 -6.84
N PRO A 116 -7.57 12.79 -7.94
CA PRO A 116 -6.54 13.80 -8.11
C PRO A 116 -6.49 14.74 -6.89
N GLY A 117 -5.28 15.05 -6.41
CA GLY A 117 -5.09 15.81 -5.17
C GLY A 117 -5.09 14.96 -3.90
N GLY A 118 -5.55 13.71 -3.97
CA GLY A 118 -5.60 12.79 -2.83
C GLY A 118 -4.24 12.36 -2.30
N SER A 119 -4.26 11.73 -1.14
CA SER A 119 -3.09 11.25 -0.40
C SER A 119 -3.02 9.73 -0.36
N PHE A 120 -1.81 9.19 -0.30
CA PHE A 120 -1.55 7.76 -0.15
C PHE A 120 -0.44 7.55 0.89
N VAL A 121 -0.68 6.68 1.85
CA VAL A 121 0.33 6.30 2.84
C VAL A 121 0.40 4.79 2.96
N THR A 122 1.59 4.24 2.92
CA THR A 122 1.81 2.81 3.16
C THR A 122 3.02 2.56 4.03
N LYS A 123 2.91 1.56 4.91
CA LYS A 123 4.06 1.02 5.63
C LYS A 123 4.94 0.22 4.69
N ILE A 124 6.25 0.35 4.85
CA ILE A 124 7.27 -0.40 4.12
C ILE A 124 8.42 -0.78 5.06
N PHE A 125 9.08 -1.90 4.80
CA PHE A 125 10.33 -2.22 5.47
C PHE A 125 11.51 -1.62 4.69
N GLN A 126 12.45 -1.02 5.42
CA GLN A 126 13.66 -0.48 4.80
C GLN A 126 14.48 -1.61 4.16
N GLY A 127 15.08 -1.35 3.01
CA GLY A 127 15.92 -2.34 2.35
C GLY A 127 16.05 -2.11 0.84
N VAL A 128 16.52 -3.13 0.16
CA VAL A 128 16.83 -3.07 -1.26
C VAL A 128 15.55 -2.89 -2.10
N GLY A 129 15.61 -2.03 -3.10
CA GLY A 129 14.51 -1.80 -4.06
C GLY A 129 13.49 -0.74 -3.63
N ILE A 130 13.59 -0.21 -2.41
CA ILE A 130 12.66 0.83 -1.93
C ILE A 130 12.67 2.08 -2.82
N GLU A 131 13.81 2.40 -3.40
CA GLU A 131 13.97 3.51 -4.35
C GLU A 131 13.08 3.31 -5.59
N GLY A 132 12.92 2.09 -6.07
CA GLY A 132 12.03 1.78 -7.19
C GLY A 132 10.57 2.10 -6.88
N LEU A 133 10.08 1.78 -5.67
CA LEU A 133 8.74 2.16 -5.22
C LEU A 133 8.62 3.68 -5.06
N ILE A 134 9.64 4.35 -4.51
CA ILE A 134 9.67 5.82 -4.37
C ILE A 134 9.60 6.49 -5.73
N GLU A 135 10.36 6.02 -6.71
CA GLU A 135 10.33 6.54 -8.08
C GLU A 135 8.98 6.31 -8.74
N ALA A 136 8.41 5.11 -8.61
CA ALA A 136 7.06 4.83 -9.09
C ALA A 136 6.01 5.77 -8.47
N ALA A 137 6.12 6.06 -7.17
CA ALA A 137 5.24 7.00 -6.48
C ALA A 137 5.44 8.44 -6.98
N LYS A 138 6.67 8.89 -7.22
CA LYS A 138 6.97 10.22 -7.78
C LYS A 138 6.39 10.45 -9.19
N MET A 139 6.16 9.37 -9.95
CA MET A 139 5.47 9.46 -11.24
C MET A 139 3.98 9.75 -11.09
N ARG A 140 3.40 9.53 -9.91
CA ARG A 140 1.96 9.57 -9.61
C ARG A 140 1.56 10.69 -8.65
N PHE A 141 2.50 11.18 -7.85
CA PHE A 141 2.27 12.21 -6.82
C PHE A 141 3.24 13.36 -6.97
N SER A 142 2.81 14.57 -6.57
CA SER A 142 3.68 15.73 -6.59
C SER A 142 4.60 15.81 -5.38
N SER A 143 4.22 15.18 -4.26
CA SER A 143 5.02 15.11 -3.04
C SER A 143 5.12 13.66 -2.56
N VAL A 144 6.34 13.17 -2.44
CA VAL A 144 6.64 11.81 -1.97
C VAL A 144 7.74 11.90 -0.92
N GLN A 145 7.48 11.43 0.29
CA GLN A 145 8.42 11.49 1.40
C GLN A 145 8.45 10.15 2.13
N ARG A 146 9.65 9.73 2.53
CA ARG A 146 9.83 8.64 3.48
C ARG A 146 9.86 9.21 4.89
N TYR A 147 9.14 8.59 5.79
CA TYR A 147 9.01 9.04 7.18
C TYR A 147 9.08 7.87 8.15
N ALA A 148 9.97 7.98 9.14
CA ALA A 148 10.06 7.06 10.27
C ALA A 148 9.55 7.81 11.52
N PRO A 149 8.39 7.44 12.09
CA PRO A 149 7.90 8.05 13.32
C PRO A 149 8.83 7.80 14.49
N THR A 150 8.95 8.77 15.39
CA THR A 150 9.73 8.63 16.64
C THR A 150 9.15 7.57 17.58
N ALA A 151 7.86 7.28 17.45
CA ALA A 151 7.17 6.23 18.19
C ALA A 151 7.53 4.80 17.74
N SER A 152 8.14 4.64 16.55
CA SER A 152 8.68 3.36 16.12
C SER A 152 9.83 2.96 17.04
N ARG A 153 9.86 1.70 17.51
CA ARG A 153 10.98 1.21 18.33
C ARG A 153 12.28 1.43 17.58
N SER A 154 13.34 1.83 18.27
CA SER A 154 14.67 2.14 17.68
C SER A 154 15.27 0.98 16.87
N SER A 155 14.76 -0.23 17.04
CA SER A 155 15.14 -1.45 16.29
C SER A 155 14.17 -1.80 15.16
N SER A 156 13.10 -1.02 14.94
CA SER A 156 12.14 -1.29 13.88
C SER A 156 12.70 -0.86 12.52
N SER A 157 12.67 -1.76 11.56
CA SER A 157 12.99 -1.47 10.15
C SER A 157 11.81 -0.83 9.40
N GLU A 158 10.69 -0.62 10.08
CA GLU A 158 9.48 -0.06 9.51
C GLU A 158 9.63 1.44 9.23
N THR A 159 9.19 1.85 8.08
CA THR A 159 9.09 3.24 7.68
C THR A 159 7.81 3.41 6.86
N TYR A 160 7.42 4.65 6.61
CA TYR A 160 6.21 4.97 5.87
C TYR A 160 6.55 5.76 4.62
N LEU A 161 5.92 5.40 3.51
CA LEU A 161 5.91 6.21 2.31
C LEU A 161 4.67 7.10 2.36
N VAL A 162 4.88 8.41 2.44
CA VAL A 162 3.81 9.42 2.48
C VAL A 162 3.80 10.14 1.15
N CYS A 163 2.72 9.96 0.40
CA CYS A 163 2.49 10.54 -0.91
C CYS A 163 1.32 11.51 -0.84
N ARG A 164 1.48 12.74 -1.33
CA ARG A 164 0.43 13.76 -1.33
C ARG A 164 0.25 14.37 -2.71
N ASN A 165 -0.94 14.88 -2.94
CA ASN A 165 -1.32 15.53 -4.19
C ASN A 165 -1.15 14.59 -5.38
N LYS A 166 -1.97 13.53 -5.44
CA LYS A 166 -2.03 12.66 -6.61
C LYS A 166 -2.20 13.50 -7.87
N LEU A 167 -1.37 13.27 -8.85
CA LEU A 167 -1.42 13.94 -10.14
C LEU A 167 -2.71 13.54 -10.90
N PRO A 168 -3.34 14.46 -11.64
CA PRO A 168 -4.51 14.13 -12.46
C PRO A 168 -4.16 13.16 -13.60
N LYS A 169 -2.90 13.15 -14.03
CA LYS A 169 -2.35 12.19 -14.99
C LYS A 169 -0.98 11.73 -14.51
N ILE A 170 -0.69 10.45 -14.73
CA ILE A 170 0.65 9.89 -14.50
C ILE A 170 1.64 10.63 -15.41
N ARG A 171 2.87 10.87 -14.93
CA ARG A 171 3.92 11.50 -15.73
C ARG A 171 4.22 10.66 -16.98
N LYS A 172 4.58 11.33 -18.08
CA LYS A 172 4.81 10.70 -19.39
C LYS A 172 5.75 9.49 -19.35
N GLU A 173 6.79 9.59 -18.51
CA GLU A 173 7.82 8.54 -18.34
C GLU A 173 7.28 7.25 -17.77
N ALA A 174 6.08 7.30 -17.15
CA ALA A 174 5.40 6.17 -16.55
C ALA A 174 4.04 5.86 -17.19
N GLU A 175 3.69 6.53 -18.28
CA GLU A 175 2.40 6.32 -18.95
C GLU A 175 2.24 4.87 -19.40
N GLY A 176 1.10 4.26 -19.05
CA GLY A 176 0.82 2.85 -19.34
C GLY A 176 1.57 1.83 -18.48
N ARG A 177 2.35 2.28 -17.47
CA ARG A 177 3.12 1.39 -16.59
C ARG A 177 2.56 1.38 -15.17
N THR A 178 2.50 0.18 -14.59
CA THR A 178 2.19 0.00 -13.16
C THR A 178 3.38 0.36 -12.28
N ALA A 179 3.15 0.59 -10.99
CA ALA A 179 4.23 0.78 -10.02
C ALA A 179 5.07 -0.49 -9.90
N TYR A 180 4.43 -1.65 -10.03
CA TYR A 180 5.10 -2.94 -10.00
C TYR A 180 6.09 -3.11 -11.17
N GLU A 181 5.74 -2.72 -12.38
CA GLU A 181 6.67 -2.74 -13.53
C GLU A 181 7.87 -1.82 -13.32
N TYR A 182 7.66 -0.65 -12.69
CA TYR A 182 8.73 0.26 -12.30
C TYR A 182 9.68 -0.39 -11.30
N LEU A 183 9.15 -0.98 -10.22
CA LEU A 183 9.93 -1.70 -9.23
C LEU A 183 10.74 -2.83 -9.86
N LYS A 184 10.10 -3.63 -10.73
CA LYS A 184 10.75 -4.75 -11.41
C LYS A 184 11.94 -4.31 -12.26
N ASP A 185 11.82 -3.21 -12.99
CA ASP A 185 12.92 -2.70 -13.81
C ASP A 185 14.04 -2.11 -12.95
N HIS A 186 13.70 -1.45 -11.84
CA HIS A 186 14.68 -0.97 -10.88
C HIS A 186 15.49 -2.13 -10.28
N LEU A 187 14.82 -3.21 -9.86
CA LEU A 187 15.49 -4.41 -9.31
C LEU A 187 16.39 -5.09 -10.34
N LYS A 188 15.96 -5.17 -11.61
CA LYS A 188 16.82 -5.69 -12.70
C LYS A 188 18.09 -4.84 -12.87
N GLY A 189 17.99 -3.51 -12.76
CA GLY A 189 19.12 -2.61 -12.81
C GLY A 189 20.13 -2.80 -11.67
N LEU A 190 19.70 -3.42 -10.57
CA LEU A 190 20.54 -3.79 -9.43
C LEU A 190 21.08 -5.23 -9.52
N ASP A 191 20.92 -5.93 -10.65
CA ASP A 191 21.24 -7.35 -10.83
C ASP A 191 20.49 -8.28 -9.86
N ILE A 192 19.29 -7.87 -9.42
CA ILE A 192 18.42 -8.66 -8.57
C ILE A 192 17.41 -9.39 -9.44
N VAL A 193 17.40 -10.72 -9.37
CA VAL A 193 16.44 -11.58 -10.07
C VAL A 193 15.18 -11.75 -9.21
N VAL A 194 14.03 -11.47 -9.80
CA VAL A 194 12.72 -11.78 -9.23
C VAL A 194 12.30 -13.14 -9.77
N ASP A 195 12.50 -14.18 -8.99
CA ASP A 195 12.06 -15.52 -9.36
C ASP A 195 10.52 -15.58 -9.37
N LYS A 196 9.96 -16.07 -10.47
CA LYS A 196 8.55 -16.48 -10.50
C LYS A 196 8.47 -17.84 -9.81
N GLU A 197 7.81 -17.93 -8.66
CA GLU A 197 7.37 -19.24 -8.19
C GLU A 197 6.33 -19.78 -9.18
N GLU A 198 6.59 -20.98 -9.72
CA GLU A 198 5.60 -21.73 -10.49
C GLU A 198 4.35 -21.94 -9.64
N GLU A 199 3.21 -21.52 -10.15
CA GLU A 199 1.89 -21.81 -9.58
C GLU A 199 1.73 -23.32 -9.45
N LYS A 200 1.93 -23.87 -8.28
CA LYS A 200 1.41 -25.19 -7.94
C LYS A 200 -0.05 -25.00 -7.53
N ASP A 201 -0.89 -25.39 -8.47
CA ASP A 201 -2.32 -25.51 -8.32
C ASP A 201 -2.69 -26.22 -6.99
N ASN A 202 -3.17 -25.45 -6.01
CA ASN A 202 -3.88 -25.95 -4.86
C ASN A 202 -4.81 -24.83 -4.35
N THR A 203 -6.09 -25.13 -4.41
CA THR A 203 -7.24 -24.37 -4.01
C THR A 203 -7.22 -23.97 -2.53
N ASP A 204 -6.33 -23.06 -2.14
CA ASP A 204 -6.40 -22.31 -0.89
C ASP A 204 -5.61 -21.02 -1.08
N THR A 205 -6.24 -19.90 -0.83
CA THR A 205 -5.77 -18.50 -0.87
C THR A 205 -4.25 -18.35 -0.72
N LYS A 206 -3.51 -18.40 -1.81
CA LYS A 206 -2.06 -18.18 -1.83
C LYS A 206 -1.74 -16.80 -2.42
N ILE A 207 -1.35 -15.88 -1.55
CA ILE A 207 -0.52 -14.76 -1.95
C ILE A 207 0.80 -15.37 -2.41
N GLY A 208 1.12 -15.26 -3.70
CA GLY A 208 2.37 -15.79 -4.26
C GLY A 208 3.56 -14.98 -3.74
N TYR A 209 4.40 -15.61 -2.92
CA TYR A 209 5.64 -15.02 -2.43
C TYR A 209 6.72 -15.17 -3.47
N ARG A 210 7.41 -14.07 -3.80
CA ARG A 210 8.58 -14.06 -4.68
C ARG A 210 9.86 -13.94 -3.86
N LYS A 211 10.87 -14.74 -4.18
CA LYS A 211 12.23 -14.61 -3.61
C LYS A 211 13.04 -13.68 -4.48
N TYR A 212 13.72 -12.73 -3.84
CA TYR A 212 14.68 -11.85 -4.47
C TYR A 212 16.09 -12.40 -4.19
N ARG A 213 16.87 -12.68 -5.24
CA ARG A 213 18.27 -13.11 -5.14
C ARG A 213 19.17 -12.19 -5.94
N SER A 214 20.36 -11.91 -5.42
CA SER A 214 21.41 -11.24 -6.19
C SER A 214 22.12 -12.27 -7.08
N ARG A 215 22.44 -11.89 -8.33
CA ARG A 215 23.23 -12.74 -9.25
C ARG A 215 24.63 -13.07 -8.73
N LYS A 216 25.11 -12.38 -7.67
CA LYS A 216 26.43 -12.62 -7.07
C LYS A 216 26.48 -13.83 -6.13
N ASP A 217 25.34 -14.44 -5.82
CA ASP A 217 25.25 -15.58 -4.90
C ASP A 217 25.36 -16.95 -5.60
N ASP A 218 25.52 -16.96 -6.94
CA ASP A 218 25.57 -18.19 -7.78
C ASP A 218 27.00 -18.55 -8.26
N ASN A 219 28.07 -18.11 -7.56
CA ASN A 219 29.47 -18.51 -7.84
C ASN A 219 30.08 -19.26 -6.66
#